data_bd97aa5ed26353b7837ef3518d25d176
#
_entry.id   bd97aa5ed26353b7837ef3518d25d176
#
_cell.length_a   1.000
_cell.length_b   1.000
_cell.length_c   1.000
_cell.angle_alpha   90.00
_cell.angle_beta   90.00
_cell.angle_gamma   90.00
#
_symmetry.space_group_name_H-M   'P 1'
#
loop_
_entity.id
_entity.type
_entity.pdbx_description
1 polymer ?
#
loop_
_entity_poly.entity_id
_entity_poly.type
_entity_poly.pdbx_seq_one_letter_code
_entity_poly.pdbx_strand_id
1 'polypeptide(L)'
;VVHFDPSSVEDSQSLVGVDERLGVISSDLVRRWTGSARVTVRPVLHLGREIETDAHDPNDSLREQVIQRNAVCVFPGCNRDSRRCDLDHVTPYLPIDQGGGPGQTRSSNLAPLCRFHHRVKTHAGWRYRLLEDGTTIWRGPGQATYRKPAITEDPDKITCPVLGSAQGINCPDQSKMGKRLRHVA
;
A
#
# COMPACT_ATOMS: atom_id res chain seq x y z
N VAL A 1 2.65 -5.25 -11.48
CA VAL A 1 3.79 -5.85 -10.75
C VAL A 1 3.26 -7.08 -10.04
N VAL A 2 4.03 -8.15 -10.03
CA VAL A 2 3.71 -9.38 -9.33
C VAL A 2 4.69 -9.56 -8.18
N HIS A 3 4.15 -9.78 -6.99
CA HIS A 3 4.91 -10.07 -5.77
C HIS A 3 4.79 -11.56 -5.47
N PHE A 4 5.86 -12.18 -5.05
CA PHE A 4 5.87 -13.57 -4.61
C PHE A 4 6.93 -13.78 -3.52
N ASP A 5 6.69 -14.75 -2.65
CA ASP A 5 7.66 -15.14 -1.64
C ASP A 5 8.73 -16.03 -2.29
N PRO A 6 10.03 -15.66 -2.24
CA PRO A 6 11.10 -16.47 -2.80
C PRO A 6 11.18 -17.88 -2.21
N SER A 7 10.80 -18.07 -0.95
CA SER A 7 10.78 -19.38 -0.30
C SER A 7 9.75 -20.34 -0.93
N SER A 8 8.69 -19.79 -1.54
CA SER A 8 7.68 -20.59 -2.26
C SER A 8 8.12 -21.04 -3.66
N VAL A 9 9.25 -20.55 -4.16
CA VAL A 9 9.75 -20.93 -5.51
C VAL A 9 10.29 -22.35 -5.53
N GLU A 10 10.81 -22.86 -4.42
CA GLU A 10 11.35 -24.20 -4.30
C GLU A 10 10.24 -25.28 -4.28
N ASP A 11 9.05 -24.93 -3.79
CA ASP A 11 7.88 -25.80 -3.84
C ASP A 11 7.01 -25.45 -5.05
N SER A 12 7.15 -26.26 -6.11
CA SER A 12 6.49 -26.04 -7.40
C SER A 12 4.96 -26.08 -7.34
N GLN A 13 4.37 -26.50 -6.23
CA GLN A 13 2.91 -26.57 -6.05
C GLN A 13 2.32 -25.38 -5.29
N SER A 14 3.12 -24.62 -4.56
CA SER A 14 2.64 -23.55 -3.67
C SER A 14 3.01 -22.13 -4.09
N LEU A 15 3.62 -21.93 -5.27
CA LEU A 15 3.92 -20.59 -5.74
C LEU A 15 2.64 -19.81 -6.00
N VAL A 16 2.25 -18.99 -5.04
CA VAL A 16 1.16 -18.03 -5.18
C VAL A 16 1.78 -16.65 -5.38
N GLY A 17 1.44 -16.02 -6.49
CA GLY A 17 1.81 -14.62 -6.73
C GLY A 17 0.65 -13.71 -6.39
N VAL A 18 0.96 -12.47 -6.07
CA VAL A 18 -0.04 -11.40 -5.91
C VAL A 18 0.26 -10.33 -6.94
N ASP A 19 -0.67 -10.09 -7.85
CA ASP A 19 -0.61 -8.97 -8.78
C ASP A 19 -1.32 -7.75 -8.17
N GLU A 20 -0.71 -6.59 -8.27
CA GLU A 20 -1.23 -5.33 -7.68
C GLU A 20 -2.62 -4.92 -8.18
N ARG A 21 -3.08 -5.49 -9.30
CA ARG A 21 -4.38 -5.18 -9.90
C ARG A 21 -5.36 -6.34 -9.89
N LEU A 22 -4.83 -7.54 -10.02
CA LEU A 22 -5.64 -8.75 -10.17
C LEU A 22 -5.79 -9.50 -8.84
N GLY A 23 -5.00 -9.14 -7.82
CA GLY A 23 -4.95 -9.87 -6.56
C GLY A 23 -4.19 -11.19 -6.69
N VAL A 24 -4.63 -12.21 -5.96
CA VAL A 24 -3.97 -13.53 -5.94
C VAL A 24 -4.03 -14.20 -7.30
N ILE A 25 -2.89 -14.63 -7.81
CA ILE A 25 -2.73 -15.31 -9.09
C ILE A 25 -2.06 -16.67 -8.92
N SER A 26 -2.44 -17.62 -9.77
CA SER A 26 -1.88 -18.98 -9.70
C SER A 26 -0.43 -19.02 -10.17
N SER A 27 0.31 -20.00 -9.66
CA SER A 27 1.68 -20.30 -10.09
C SER A 27 1.81 -20.51 -11.61
N ASP A 28 0.82 -21.16 -12.23
CA ASP A 28 0.83 -21.40 -13.67
C ASP A 28 0.72 -20.10 -14.46
N LEU A 29 -0.06 -19.14 -13.98
CA LEU A 29 -0.15 -17.82 -14.61
C LEU A 29 1.15 -17.05 -14.47
N VAL A 30 1.77 -17.08 -13.30
CA VAL A 30 3.10 -16.46 -13.06
C VAL A 30 4.13 -17.08 -14.01
N ARG A 31 4.23 -18.42 -14.07
CA ARG A 31 5.17 -19.11 -14.96
C ARG A 31 4.94 -18.78 -16.43
N ARG A 32 3.68 -18.72 -16.88
CA ARG A 32 3.34 -18.36 -18.24
C ARG A 32 3.78 -16.95 -18.60
N TRP A 33 3.55 -15.99 -17.71
CA TRP A 33 3.97 -14.61 -17.93
C TRP A 33 5.49 -14.46 -17.91
N THR A 34 6.17 -15.08 -16.95
CA THR A 34 7.63 -15.01 -16.85
C THR A 34 8.36 -15.74 -17.98
N GLY A 35 7.76 -16.82 -18.51
CA GLY A 35 8.32 -17.58 -19.63
C GLY A 35 8.22 -16.88 -20.99
N SER A 36 7.33 -15.89 -21.14
CA SER A 36 7.07 -15.21 -22.41
C SER A 36 7.38 -13.71 -22.41
N ALA A 37 7.77 -13.14 -21.28
CA ALA A 37 7.99 -11.71 -21.12
C ALA A 37 9.42 -11.38 -20.64
N ARG A 38 9.86 -10.16 -20.92
CA ARG A 38 11.08 -9.63 -20.29
C ARG A 38 10.78 -9.33 -18.81
N VAL A 39 11.40 -10.09 -17.91
CA VAL A 39 11.20 -10.00 -16.47
C VAL A 39 12.29 -9.15 -15.84
N THR A 40 11.91 -8.19 -15.02
CA THR A 40 12.82 -7.48 -14.12
C THR A 40 12.48 -7.90 -12.69
N VAL A 41 13.41 -8.57 -12.02
CA VAL A 41 13.26 -8.95 -10.61
C VAL A 41 13.83 -7.82 -9.76
N ARG A 42 13.02 -7.31 -8.82
CA ARG A 42 13.45 -6.37 -7.80
C ARG A 42 13.25 -7.03 -6.45
N PRO A 43 14.30 -7.39 -5.73
CA PRO A 43 14.15 -7.94 -4.40
C PRO A 43 13.65 -6.83 -3.47
N VAL A 44 12.52 -7.05 -2.83
CA VAL A 44 12.06 -6.22 -1.71
C VAL A 44 12.44 -6.95 -0.44
N LEU A 45 13.61 -6.61 0.05
CA LEU A 45 14.14 -7.21 1.26
C LEU A 45 13.50 -6.55 2.48
N HIS A 46 12.84 -7.36 3.31
CA HIS A 46 12.37 -6.99 4.65
C HIS A 46 11.28 -5.91 4.72
N LEU A 47 10.03 -6.26 4.41
CA LEU A 47 8.88 -5.38 4.66
C LEU A 47 8.76 -4.95 6.13
N GLY A 48 9.25 -5.76 7.07
CA GLY A 48 9.25 -5.47 8.50
C GLY A 48 10.47 -4.70 9.01
N ARG A 49 11.47 -4.41 8.16
CA ARG A 49 12.65 -3.65 8.57
C ARG A 49 12.51 -2.20 8.12
N GLU A 50 12.77 -1.27 9.03
CA GLU A 50 12.81 0.13 8.66
C GLU A 50 14.02 0.40 7.75
N ILE A 51 13.75 1.00 6.59
CA ILE A 51 14.74 1.50 5.65
C ILE A 51 14.70 3.02 5.76
N GLU A 52 15.85 3.65 5.88
CA GLU A 52 15.98 5.10 5.99
C GLU A 52 17.11 5.65 5.12
N THR A 53 17.03 6.94 4.82
CA THR A 53 18.06 7.71 4.12
C THR A 53 18.01 9.17 4.56
N ASP A 54 19.15 9.86 4.47
CA ASP A 54 19.23 11.31 4.72
C ASP A 54 18.81 12.14 3.50
N ALA A 55 18.73 11.52 2.33
CA ALA A 55 18.23 12.20 1.14
C ALA A 55 16.73 12.53 1.28
N HIS A 56 16.32 13.67 0.71
CA HIS A 56 14.90 14.03 0.64
C HIS A 56 14.09 12.97 -0.12
N ASP A 57 14.62 12.50 -1.25
CA ASP A 57 13.92 11.53 -2.07
C ASP A 57 14.27 10.09 -1.65
N PRO A 58 13.27 9.21 -1.49
CA PRO A 58 13.52 7.82 -1.14
C PRO A 58 14.19 7.06 -2.29
N ASN A 59 15.09 6.14 -1.95
CA ASN A 59 15.64 5.19 -2.91
C ASN A 59 14.58 4.18 -3.38
N ASP A 60 14.89 3.42 -4.42
CA ASP A 60 13.95 2.46 -5.03
C ASP A 60 13.42 1.42 -4.04
N SER A 61 14.27 0.90 -3.15
CA SER A 61 13.88 -0.11 -2.16
C SER A 61 12.89 0.44 -1.14
N LEU A 62 13.15 1.64 -0.62
CA LEU A 62 12.25 2.34 0.30
C LEU A 62 10.93 2.70 -0.38
N ARG A 63 11.01 3.15 -1.64
CA ARG A 63 9.83 3.43 -2.44
C ARG A 63 8.94 2.20 -2.60
N GLU A 64 9.50 1.05 -2.98
CA GLU A 64 8.76 -0.19 -3.13
C GLU A 64 8.17 -0.67 -1.80
N GLN A 65 8.91 -0.57 -0.69
CA GLN A 65 8.41 -0.92 0.64
C GLN A 65 7.16 -0.11 1.02
N VAL A 66 7.17 1.21 0.78
CA VAL A 66 6.04 2.09 1.07
C VAL A 66 4.84 1.77 0.17
N ILE A 67 5.06 1.51 -1.13
CA ILE A 67 4.03 1.15 -2.09
C ILE A 67 3.35 -0.18 -1.71
N GLN A 68 4.12 -1.17 -1.30
CA GLN A 68 3.57 -2.47 -0.88
C GLN A 68 2.77 -2.38 0.41
N ARG A 69 3.21 -1.57 1.37
CA ARG A 69 2.45 -1.33 2.59
C ARG A 69 1.13 -0.61 2.31
N ASN A 70 1.12 0.33 1.38
CA ASN A 70 -0.05 1.13 1.03
C ASN A 70 -0.21 1.15 -0.50
N ALA A 71 -0.95 0.21 -1.06
CA ALA A 71 -1.12 0.05 -2.51
C ALA A 71 -1.86 1.20 -3.20
N VAL A 72 -2.53 2.07 -2.43
CA VAL A 72 -3.26 3.24 -2.93
C VAL A 72 -2.97 4.50 -2.11
N CYS A 73 -3.30 5.67 -2.66
CA CYS A 73 -3.26 6.94 -1.95
C CYS A 73 -3.91 6.84 -0.58
N VAL A 74 -3.22 7.26 0.48
CA VAL A 74 -3.69 7.10 1.87
C VAL A 74 -4.73 8.13 2.32
N PHE A 75 -5.16 9.05 1.44
CA PHE A 75 -6.26 9.97 1.75
C PHE A 75 -7.60 9.23 1.79
N PRO A 76 -8.50 9.51 2.77
CA PRO A 76 -9.81 8.86 2.89
C PRO A 76 -10.61 8.89 1.59
N GLY A 77 -11.16 7.75 1.19
CA GLY A 77 -11.97 7.62 -0.02
C GLY A 77 -11.20 7.64 -1.36
N CYS A 78 -9.88 7.81 -1.36
CA CYS A 78 -9.09 7.81 -2.58
C CYS A 78 -8.51 6.42 -2.88
N ASN A 79 -8.70 5.94 -4.11
CA ASN A 79 -8.20 4.64 -4.58
C ASN A 79 -7.19 4.79 -5.73
N ARG A 80 -6.51 5.95 -5.83
CA ARG A 80 -5.46 6.12 -6.84
C ARG A 80 -4.28 5.23 -6.49
N ASP A 81 -3.84 4.46 -7.47
CA ASP A 81 -2.67 3.58 -7.42
C ASP A 81 -1.43 4.34 -6.89
N SER A 82 -0.79 3.78 -5.87
CA SER A 82 0.37 4.38 -5.18
C SER A 82 1.59 4.55 -6.08
N ARG A 83 1.73 3.73 -7.15
CA ARG A 83 2.77 3.92 -8.16
C ARG A 83 2.66 5.23 -8.93
N ARG A 84 1.47 5.83 -8.93
CA ARG A 84 1.16 7.14 -9.53
C ARG A 84 1.03 8.26 -8.49
N CYS A 85 1.50 7.99 -7.28
CA CYS A 85 1.49 8.94 -6.17
C CYS A 85 2.89 9.48 -5.89
N ASP A 86 2.92 10.67 -5.29
CA ASP A 86 4.12 11.15 -4.61
C ASP A 86 4.26 10.38 -3.29
N LEU A 87 5.49 10.17 -2.83
CA LEU A 87 5.73 9.74 -1.46
C LEU A 87 5.88 10.97 -0.58
N ASP A 88 4.88 11.19 0.25
CA ASP A 88 4.78 12.36 1.12
C ASP A 88 5.38 12.04 2.49
N HIS A 89 6.16 12.98 3.03
CA HIS A 89 6.63 12.92 4.40
C HIS A 89 5.48 13.25 5.36
N VAL A 90 5.13 12.31 6.24
CA VAL A 90 4.10 12.52 7.28
C VAL A 90 4.49 13.70 8.16
N THR A 91 5.69 13.64 8.74
CA THR A 91 6.39 14.78 9.33
C THR A 91 7.23 15.42 8.24
N PRO A 92 7.02 16.71 7.94
CA PRO A 92 7.73 17.38 6.85
C PRO A 92 9.26 17.25 6.97
N TYR A 93 9.90 17.01 5.83
CA TYR A 93 11.36 16.95 5.75
C TYR A 93 11.95 18.35 5.99
N LEU A 94 12.95 18.41 6.84
CA LEU A 94 13.75 19.60 7.08
C LEU A 94 15.18 19.32 6.62
N PRO A 95 15.76 20.10 5.69
CA PRO A 95 17.14 19.91 5.26
C PRO A 95 18.14 19.93 6.43
N ILE A 96 19.19 19.12 6.34
CA ILE A 96 20.19 18.97 7.41
C ILE A 96 20.88 20.32 7.69
N ASP A 97 21.16 21.11 6.65
CA ASP A 97 21.74 22.45 6.76
C ASP A 97 20.80 23.47 7.42
N GLN A 98 19.51 23.14 7.52
CA GLN A 98 18.47 23.94 8.22
C GLN A 98 18.14 23.36 9.61
N GLY A 99 18.95 22.43 10.11
CA GLY A 99 18.77 21.83 11.43
C GLY A 99 17.94 20.55 11.46
N GLY A 100 17.67 19.94 10.31
CA GLY A 100 17.01 18.65 10.22
C GLY A 100 17.90 17.52 10.75
N GLY A 101 17.29 16.52 11.40
CA GLY A 101 17.98 15.31 11.84
C GLY A 101 18.24 14.32 10.70
N PRO A 102 19.11 13.31 10.91
CA PRO A 102 19.29 12.21 9.97
C PRO A 102 18.06 11.29 9.91
N GLY A 103 17.98 10.47 8.86
CA GLY A 103 16.99 9.40 8.73
C GLY A 103 15.53 9.89 8.63
N GLN A 104 15.29 11.12 8.17
CA GLN A 104 13.92 11.67 8.06
C GLN A 104 13.11 10.97 6.98
N THR A 105 13.76 10.54 5.90
CA THR A 105 13.17 9.80 4.79
C THR A 105 13.24 8.32 5.09
N ARG A 106 12.20 7.80 5.72
CA ARG A 106 12.09 6.41 6.19
C ARG A 106 10.69 5.87 6.03
N SER A 107 10.56 4.54 6.05
CA SER A 107 9.29 3.86 5.78
C SER A 107 8.17 4.30 6.74
N SER A 108 8.46 4.52 8.01
CA SER A 108 7.49 4.99 9.01
C SER A 108 7.10 6.48 8.85
N ASN A 109 7.86 7.26 8.08
CA ASN A 109 7.58 8.67 7.82
C ASN A 109 7.11 8.96 6.38
N LEU A 110 6.94 7.96 5.53
CA LEU A 110 6.50 8.11 4.14
C LEU A 110 5.16 7.45 3.89
N ALA A 111 4.31 8.11 3.11
CA ALA A 111 3.05 7.52 2.63
C ALA A 111 2.67 8.02 1.23
N PRO A 112 2.00 7.19 0.39
CA PRO A 112 1.64 7.60 -0.95
C PRO A 112 0.44 8.57 -0.93
N LEU A 113 0.63 9.76 -1.47
CA LEU A 113 -0.42 10.73 -1.73
C LEU A 113 -0.47 11.08 -3.21
N CYS A 114 -1.64 10.97 -3.82
CA CYS A 114 -1.78 11.46 -5.18
C CYS A 114 -1.57 12.99 -5.20
N ARG A 115 -1.13 13.53 -6.33
CA ARG A 115 -0.81 14.95 -6.49
C ARG A 115 -1.89 15.89 -5.93
N PHE A 116 -3.16 15.55 -6.12
CA PHE A 116 -4.26 16.33 -5.59
C PHE A 116 -4.28 16.33 -4.05
N HIS A 117 -4.24 15.15 -3.41
CA HIS A 117 -4.30 15.04 -1.96
C HIS A 117 -3.00 15.46 -1.25
N HIS A 118 -1.86 15.36 -1.92
CA HIS A 118 -0.62 15.96 -1.45
C HIS A 118 -0.78 17.49 -1.31
N ARG A 119 -1.35 18.15 -2.32
CA ARG A 119 -1.65 19.59 -2.24
C ARG A 119 -2.72 19.93 -1.20
N VAL A 120 -3.72 19.08 -1.03
CA VAL A 120 -4.74 19.23 0.03
C VAL A 120 -4.10 19.20 1.41
N LYS A 121 -3.18 18.24 1.67
CA LYS A 121 -2.40 18.23 2.91
C LYS A 121 -1.58 19.51 3.09
N THR A 122 -0.87 19.92 2.05
CA THR A 122 0.07 21.03 2.12
C THR A 122 -0.64 22.38 2.29
N HIS A 123 -1.78 22.60 1.62
CA HIS A 123 -2.38 23.93 1.50
C HIS A 123 -3.77 24.08 2.14
N ALA A 124 -4.47 22.98 2.41
CA ALA A 124 -5.85 23.04 2.89
C ALA A 124 -6.00 22.66 4.38
N GLY A 125 -4.93 22.67 5.14
CA GLY A 125 -4.97 22.45 6.58
C GLY A 125 -5.26 21.01 7.02
N TRP A 126 -5.16 20.04 6.10
CA TRP A 126 -5.27 18.64 6.43
C TRP A 126 -3.96 18.12 7.01
N ARG A 127 -4.08 17.27 8.05
CA ARG A 127 -2.94 16.60 8.68
C ARG A 127 -3.27 15.13 8.89
N TYR A 128 -2.24 14.30 8.92
CA TYR A 128 -2.43 12.88 9.24
C TYR A 128 -1.25 12.34 10.04
N ARG A 129 -1.48 11.21 10.67
CA ARG A 129 -0.46 10.34 11.24
C ARG A 129 -0.56 8.97 10.62
N LEU A 130 0.57 8.31 10.48
CA LEU A 130 0.71 6.95 9.98
C LEU A 130 0.93 6.04 11.18
N LEU A 131 0.21 4.93 11.25
CA LEU A 131 0.39 3.88 12.25
C LEU A 131 1.30 2.78 11.71
N GLU A 132 1.83 1.94 12.58
CA GLU A 132 2.76 0.84 12.23
C GLU A 132 2.14 -0.16 11.23
N ASP A 133 0.83 -0.39 11.31
CA ASP A 133 0.09 -1.25 10.40
C ASP A 133 -0.21 -0.59 9.03
N GLY A 134 0.34 0.59 8.76
CA GLY A 134 0.09 1.37 7.56
C GLY A 134 -1.27 2.11 7.53
N THR A 135 -2.09 1.98 8.57
CA THR A 135 -3.32 2.75 8.73
C THR A 135 -3.01 4.23 8.89
N THR A 136 -3.80 5.08 8.27
CA THR A 136 -3.69 6.53 8.44
C THR A 136 -4.89 7.13 9.17
N ILE A 137 -4.60 8.06 10.07
CA ILE A 137 -5.60 8.84 10.81
C ILE A 137 -5.51 10.29 10.35
N TRP A 138 -6.51 10.74 9.64
CA TRP A 138 -6.59 12.08 9.07
C TRP A 138 -7.43 13.01 9.93
N ARG A 139 -7.02 14.26 9.98
CA ARG A 139 -7.77 15.35 10.61
C ARG A 139 -7.94 16.49 9.61
N GLY A 140 -9.18 16.83 9.31
CA GLY A 140 -9.55 17.94 8.43
C GLY A 140 -9.59 19.28 9.17
N PRO A 141 -9.72 20.42 8.44
CA PRO A 141 -9.81 21.76 9.00
C PRO A 141 -10.96 21.90 10.01
N GLY A 142 -12.09 21.22 9.79
CA GLY A 142 -13.26 21.20 10.68
C GLY A 142 -13.13 20.25 11.88
N GLN A 143 -11.91 19.80 12.21
CA GLN A 143 -11.60 18.88 13.32
C GLN A 143 -12.17 17.45 13.16
N ALA A 144 -12.89 17.14 12.09
CA ALA A 144 -13.36 15.80 11.78
C ALA A 144 -12.17 14.86 11.58
N THR A 145 -12.28 13.67 12.16
CA THR A 145 -11.24 12.63 12.07
C THR A 145 -11.71 11.50 11.18
N TYR A 146 -10.84 11.05 10.29
CA TYR A 146 -11.10 9.96 9.35
C TYR A 146 -10.02 8.91 9.49
N ARG A 147 -10.41 7.64 9.50
CA ARG A 147 -9.49 6.52 9.48
C ARG A 147 -9.48 5.87 8.10
N LYS A 148 -8.31 5.64 7.56
CA LYS A 148 -8.12 4.81 6.38
C LYS A 148 -7.17 3.67 6.70
N PRO A 149 -7.65 2.41 6.74
CA PRO A 149 -6.80 1.24 6.89
C PRO A 149 -5.80 1.16 5.73
N ALA A 150 -4.64 0.56 5.97
CA ALA A 150 -3.78 0.12 4.89
C ALA A 150 -4.56 -0.90 4.06
N ILE A 151 -4.52 -0.75 2.74
CA ILE A 151 -4.90 -1.83 1.84
C ILE A 151 -3.62 -2.64 1.67
N THR A 152 -3.44 -3.60 2.56
CA THR A 152 -2.37 -4.59 2.45
C THR A 152 -2.90 -5.73 1.57
N GLU A 153 -2.05 -6.27 0.73
CA GLU A 153 -2.37 -7.42 -0.11
C GLU A 153 -2.39 -8.74 0.68
N ASP A 154 -2.33 -8.69 1.99
CA ASP A 154 -2.45 -9.84 2.87
C ASP A 154 -3.92 -10.28 2.91
N PRO A 155 -4.29 -11.41 2.25
CA PRO A 155 -5.68 -11.87 2.20
C PRO A 155 -6.26 -12.18 3.58
N ASP A 156 -5.42 -12.47 4.59
CA ASP A 156 -5.85 -12.76 5.96
C ASP A 156 -6.12 -11.49 6.77
N LYS A 157 -5.74 -10.32 6.25
CA LYS A 157 -5.92 -9.02 6.89
C LYS A 157 -6.92 -8.10 6.20
N ILE A 158 -7.70 -8.59 5.23
CA ILE A 158 -8.80 -7.84 4.63
C ILE A 158 -9.93 -7.73 5.66
N THR A 159 -9.76 -6.87 6.63
CA THR A 159 -10.87 -6.43 7.47
C THR A 159 -11.71 -5.46 6.67
N CYS A 160 -12.95 -5.85 6.38
CA CYS A 160 -13.97 -4.94 5.87
C CYS A 160 -13.97 -3.67 6.74
N PRO A 161 -13.81 -2.45 6.18
CA PRO A 161 -13.86 -1.24 6.98
C PRO A 161 -15.27 -1.11 7.54
N VAL A 162 -15.42 -1.39 8.82
CA VAL A 162 -16.67 -1.11 9.55
C VAL A 162 -16.79 0.40 9.60
N LEU A 163 -17.60 0.96 8.73
CA LEU A 163 -18.14 2.29 8.88
C LEU A 163 -18.85 2.33 10.23
N GLY A 164 -18.41 3.23 11.10
CA GLY A 164 -18.98 3.44 12.41
C GLY A 164 -20.52 3.54 12.31
N SER A 165 -21.16 2.92 13.27
CA SER A 165 -22.59 2.77 13.51
C SER A 165 -23.49 3.88 12.92
N ALA A 166 -23.89 3.68 11.67
CA ALA A 166 -25.10 4.25 11.10
C ALA A 166 -25.72 3.18 10.19
N GLN A 167 -26.66 2.45 10.77
CA GLN A 167 -27.71 1.66 10.14
C GLN A 167 -27.39 0.87 8.85
N GLY A 168 -27.21 -0.44 9.00
CA GLY A 168 -27.85 -1.40 8.11
C GLY A 168 -27.27 -1.55 6.71
N ILE A 169 -25.95 -1.76 6.53
CA ILE A 169 -25.45 -2.35 5.30
C ILE A 169 -24.83 -3.71 5.65
N ASN A 170 -25.57 -4.78 5.33
CA ASN A 170 -25.10 -6.15 5.41
C ASN A 170 -23.89 -6.33 4.51
N CYS A 171 -22.76 -6.67 5.10
CA CYS A 171 -21.60 -7.19 4.38
C CYS A 171 -22.05 -8.50 3.70
N PRO A 172 -21.88 -8.68 2.38
CA PRO A 172 -22.29 -9.92 1.73
C PRO A 172 -21.48 -11.08 2.32
N ASP A 173 -22.20 -12.10 2.76
CA ASP A 173 -21.70 -13.36 3.30
C ASP A 173 -20.69 -13.98 2.33
N GLN A 174 -19.44 -14.06 2.75
CA GLN A 174 -18.34 -14.60 1.94
C GLN A 174 -18.52 -16.09 1.57
N SER A 175 -19.42 -16.81 2.26
CA SER A 175 -19.75 -18.21 1.92
C SER A 175 -20.46 -18.35 0.57
N LYS A 176 -20.95 -17.25 -0.01
CA LYS A 176 -21.69 -17.23 -1.29
C LYS A 176 -20.88 -16.76 -2.49
N MET A 177 -19.66 -16.25 -2.30
CA MET A 177 -18.80 -15.80 -3.42
C MET A 177 -18.14 -16.94 -4.18
N GLY A 178 -18.04 -18.14 -3.61
CA GLY A 178 -17.42 -19.30 -4.24
C GLY A 178 -18.23 -20.03 -5.32
N LYS A 179 -19.46 -19.61 -5.66
CA LYS A 179 -20.35 -20.38 -6.55
C LYS A 179 -20.76 -19.72 -7.86
N ARG A 180 -20.15 -18.61 -8.27
CA ARG A 180 -20.55 -17.94 -9.53
C ARG A 180 -19.47 -17.92 -10.64
N LEU A 181 -18.56 -18.87 -10.66
CA LEU A 181 -17.67 -19.07 -11.81
C LEU A 181 -17.87 -20.48 -12.39
N ARG A 182 -19.11 -20.82 -12.73
CA ARG A 182 -19.40 -21.89 -13.70
C ARG A 182 -20.41 -21.37 -14.72
N HIS A 183 -20.05 -21.51 -15.99
CA HIS A 183 -20.77 -21.24 -17.21
C HIS A 183 -20.73 -19.80 -17.75
N VAL A 184 -19.73 -19.52 -18.57
CA VAL A 184 -19.98 -19.02 -19.93
C VAL A 184 -19.04 -19.80 -20.86
N ALA A 185 -19.68 -20.50 -21.79
CA ALA A 185 -19.06 -21.27 -22.86
C ALA A 185 -18.35 -20.35 -23.87
#